data_112c29669a90dab546bdedf4dbe22ab7
#
_entry.id   112c29669a90dab546bdedf4dbe22ab7
#
_cell.length_a   1.000
_cell.length_b   1.000
_cell.length_c   1.000
_cell.angle_alpha   90.00
_cell.angle_beta   90.00
_cell.angle_gamma   90.00
#
_symmetry.space_group_name_H-M   'P 1'
#
loop_
_entity.id
_entity.type
_entity.pdbx_description
1 polymer ?
#
loop_
_entity_poly.entity_id
_entity_poly.type
_entity_poly.pdbx_seq_one_letter_code
_entity_poly.pdbx_strand_id
1 'polypeptide(L)'
;LKRNHVQGAFFFTGGFYRDFPDVIKSLKQDGHYLGAHSDDHLLYCAWENRDSTLISREVFTKDIVENYNLMAKAGIHPADAPLFIPPYEWYNEEIAGWAQGMGLKIVNFTPGTGSNADYTTPDMKNYRSSKDIFNQIIKVEEADGLNGHLLLVHLGTHPDRTDKFYNRLDKLIKTLKKRGYTFVPLRDATGY
;
A
#
# COMPACT_ATOMS: atom_id res chain seq x y z
N LEU A 1 -5.51 3.98 -13.62
CA LEU A 1 -6.60 3.21 -13.05
C LEU A 1 -7.95 3.59 -13.69
N LYS A 2 -8.36 4.84 -13.64
CA LYS A 2 -9.65 5.35 -14.16
C LYS A 2 -9.94 4.91 -15.61
N ARG A 3 -8.98 5.09 -16.53
CA ARG A 3 -9.13 4.66 -17.95
C ARG A 3 -9.37 3.15 -18.13
N ASN A 4 -8.98 2.36 -17.17
CA ASN A 4 -9.17 0.91 -17.17
C ASN A 4 -10.36 0.45 -16.30
N HIS A 5 -11.13 1.38 -15.74
CA HIS A 5 -12.21 1.08 -14.81
C HIS A 5 -11.77 0.16 -13.66
N VAL A 6 -10.64 0.49 -13.04
CA VAL A 6 -10.09 -0.22 -11.88
C VAL A 6 -10.09 0.70 -10.67
N GLN A 7 -10.73 0.27 -9.59
CA GLN A 7 -10.61 0.90 -8.29
C GLN A 7 -9.34 0.42 -7.61
N GLY A 8 -8.52 1.36 -7.13
CA GLY A 8 -7.33 1.06 -6.32
C GLY A 8 -7.60 1.33 -4.85
N ALA A 9 -6.72 0.81 -4.01
CA ALA A 9 -6.62 1.18 -2.61
C ALA A 9 -5.33 1.96 -2.41
N PHE A 10 -5.43 3.13 -1.79
CA PHE A 10 -4.33 4.04 -1.54
C PHE A 10 -4.17 4.23 -0.03
N PHE A 11 -2.98 3.98 0.45
CA PHE A 11 -2.62 4.13 1.85
C PHE A 11 -1.58 5.23 1.95
N PHE A 12 -1.94 6.33 2.60
CA PHE A 12 -1.11 7.52 2.65
C PHE A 12 -0.74 7.89 4.07
N THR A 13 0.48 8.41 4.21
CA THR A 13 0.92 9.03 5.47
C THR A 13 0.18 10.33 5.75
N GLY A 14 0.20 10.77 7.00
CA GLY A 14 -0.36 12.07 7.36
C GLY A 14 0.31 13.23 6.62
N GLY A 15 1.63 13.13 6.35
CA GLY A 15 2.32 14.08 5.49
C GLY A 15 1.67 14.23 4.12
N PHE A 16 1.34 13.12 3.47
CA PHE A 16 0.67 13.17 2.17
C PHE A 16 -0.73 13.79 2.26
N TYR A 17 -1.50 13.49 3.30
CA TYR A 17 -2.82 14.13 3.50
C TYR A 17 -2.72 15.64 3.70
N ARG A 18 -1.64 16.11 4.38
CA ARG A 18 -1.39 17.55 4.59
C ARG A 18 -0.98 18.26 3.29
N ASP A 19 -0.08 17.65 2.53
CA ASP A 19 0.61 18.32 1.43
C ASP A 19 -0.17 18.23 0.10
N PHE A 20 -1.05 17.22 -0.06
CA PHE A 20 -1.73 16.94 -1.32
C PHE A 20 -3.26 16.79 -1.20
N PRO A 21 -3.98 17.74 -0.53
CA PRO A 21 -5.42 17.61 -0.30
C PRO A 21 -6.24 17.52 -1.59
N ASP A 22 -5.82 18.17 -2.66
CA ASP A 22 -6.53 18.11 -3.96
C ASP A 22 -6.40 16.74 -4.62
N VAL A 23 -5.25 16.07 -4.46
CA VAL A 23 -5.06 14.70 -4.94
C VAL A 23 -5.96 13.74 -4.16
N ILE A 24 -6.01 13.86 -2.84
CA ILE A 24 -6.91 13.09 -1.97
C ILE A 24 -8.37 13.26 -2.41
N LYS A 25 -8.80 14.50 -2.62
CA LYS A 25 -10.15 14.82 -3.08
C LYS A 25 -10.47 14.15 -4.42
N SER A 26 -9.54 14.22 -5.38
CA SER A 26 -9.71 13.61 -6.71
C SER A 26 -9.82 12.08 -6.61
N LEU A 27 -8.94 11.42 -5.84
CA LEU A 27 -8.97 9.97 -5.67
C LEU A 27 -10.26 9.50 -5.01
N LYS A 28 -10.75 10.26 -4.00
CA LYS A 28 -12.03 10.00 -3.35
C LYS A 28 -13.21 10.11 -4.33
N GLN A 29 -13.22 11.17 -5.16
CA GLN A 29 -14.25 11.37 -6.19
C GLN A 29 -14.25 10.26 -7.25
N ASP A 30 -13.08 9.71 -7.57
CA ASP A 30 -12.94 8.58 -8.50
C ASP A 30 -13.30 7.22 -7.86
N GLY A 31 -13.74 7.21 -6.59
CA GLY A 31 -14.24 6.02 -5.89
C GLY A 31 -13.14 5.09 -5.40
N HIS A 32 -11.90 5.56 -5.30
CA HIS A 32 -10.81 4.77 -4.74
C HIS A 32 -10.93 4.62 -3.22
N TYR A 33 -10.45 3.50 -2.69
CA TYR A 33 -10.28 3.34 -1.24
C TYR A 33 -9.09 4.19 -0.77
N LEU A 34 -9.27 4.94 0.31
CA LEU A 34 -8.23 5.74 0.96
C LEU A 34 -8.07 5.26 2.39
N GLY A 35 -6.90 4.76 2.72
CA GLY A 35 -6.57 4.16 4.01
C GLY A 35 -5.39 4.84 4.70
N ALA A 36 -5.12 4.40 5.93
CA ALA A 36 -4.04 4.90 6.76
C ALA A 36 -2.70 4.19 6.49
N HIS A 37 -1.61 4.97 6.53
CA HIS A 37 -0.22 4.48 6.47
C HIS A 37 0.64 5.15 7.56
N SER A 38 0.05 5.43 8.72
CA SER A 38 0.59 6.22 9.83
C SER A 38 0.79 7.72 9.52
N ASP A 39 1.09 8.54 10.51
CA ASP A 39 1.40 9.96 10.29
C ASP A 39 2.86 10.15 9.89
N ASP A 40 3.79 9.65 10.73
CA ASP A 40 5.23 9.92 10.65
C ASP A 40 6.04 8.81 9.96
N HIS A 41 5.40 7.73 9.52
CA HIS A 41 6.07 6.59 8.85
C HIS A 41 7.21 5.99 9.69
N LEU A 42 7.00 5.82 10.99
CA LEU A 42 8.00 5.28 11.91
C LEU A 42 8.28 3.80 11.66
N LEU A 43 9.53 3.37 11.88
CA LEU A 43 9.86 1.96 11.92
C LEU A 43 9.39 1.38 13.26
N TYR A 44 8.42 0.49 13.24
CA TYR A 44 7.78 -0.03 14.44
C TYR A 44 8.54 -1.19 15.10
N CYS A 45 9.24 -1.99 14.33
CA CYS A 45 10.07 -3.10 14.87
C CYS A 45 11.38 -3.22 14.10
N ALA A 46 12.39 -3.80 14.75
CA ALA A 46 13.74 -3.86 14.22
C ALA A 46 13.85 -4.76 12.98
N TRP A 47 14.72 -4.39 12.05
CA TRP A 47 14.98 -5.17 10.83
C TRP A 47 15.66 -6.50 11.14
N GLU A 48 16.59 -6.48 12.08
CA GLU A 48 17.42 -7.64 12.45
C GLU A 48 16.67 -8.64 13.34
N ASN A 49 15.73 -8.14 14.12
CA ASN A 49 14.89 -8.95 15.00
C ASN A 49 13.46 -8.41 15.00
N ARG A 50 12.60 -9.03 14.20
CA ARG A 50 11.23 -8.60 14.01
C ARG A 50 10.42 -8.55 15.32
N ASP A 51 10.75 -9.40 16.32
CA ASP A 51 10.06 -9.44 17.59
C ASP A 51 10.43 -8.27 18.52
N SER A 52 11.49 -7.51 18.17
CA SER A 52 11.91 -6.31 18.90
C SER A 52 11.09 -5.10 18.46
N THR A 53 10.12 -4.70 19.26
CA THR A 53 9.33 -3.47 19.06
C THR A 53 10.17 -2.25 19.45
N LEU A 54 10.25 -1.25 18.57
CA LEU A 54 11.09 -0.06 18.73
C LEU A 54 10.38 1.15 19.32
N ILE A 55 9.07 1.10 19.40
CA ILE A 55 8.21 2.20 19.87
C ILE A 55 7.32 1.73 21.02
N SER A 56 6.82 2.65 21.83
CA SER A 56 5.80 2.34 22.82
C SER A 56 4.40 2.33 22.18
N ARG A 57 3.44 1.71 22.88
CA ARG A 57 2.04 1.70 22.47
C ARG A 57 1.46 3.10 22.36
N GLU A 58 1.88 4.02 23.24
CA GLU A 58 1.45 5.41 23.23
C GLU A 58 1.92 6.12 21.95
N VAL A 59 3.18 5.90 21.54
CA VAL A 59 3.74 6.46 20.31
C VAL A 59 2.99 5.92 19.11
N PHE A 60 2.80 4.59 19.03
CA PHE A 60 2.02 3.95 17.98
C PHE A 60 0.59 4.54 17.89
N THR A 61 -0.10 4.60 19.04
CA THR A 61 -1.49 5.11 19.09
C THR A 61 -1.56 6.55 18.61
N LYS A 62 -0.63 7.40 19.04
CA LYS A 62 -0.56 8.80 18.61
C LYS A 62 -0.36 8.91 17.11
N ASP A 63 0.61 8.19 16.56
CA ASP A 63 0.96 8.19 15.14
C ASP A 63 -0.26 7.78 14.27
N ILE A 64 -1.01 6.78 14.69
CA ILE A 64 -2.23 6.34 14.00
C ILE A 64 -3.36 7.36 14.14
N VAL A 65 -3.61 7.88 15.35
CA VAL A 65 -4.68 8.85 15.59
C VAL A 65 -4.47 10.13 14.79
N GLU A 66 -3.24 10.64 14.71
CA GLU A 66 -2.95 11.84 13.90
C GLU A 66 -3.20 11.60 12.41
N ASN A 67 -2.83 10.43 11.87
CA ASN A 67 -3.15 10.08 10.49
C ASN A 67 -4.67 10.08 10.26
N TYR A 68 -5.45 9.45 11.14
CA TYR A 68 -6.92 9.44 11.04
C TYR A 68 -7.56 10.82 11.24
N ASN A 69 -6.99 11.69 12.07
CA ASN A 69 -7.44 13.07 12.20
C ASN A 69 -7.31 13.83 10.86
N LEU A 70 -6.24 13.60 10.12
CA LEU A 70 -6.04 14.20 8.80
C LEU A 70 -6.98 13.59 7.75
N MET A 71 -7.18 12.27 7.79
CA MET A 71 -8.17 11.58 6.96
C MET A 71 -9.59 12.14 7.21
N ALA A 72 -9.96 12.36 8.47
CA ALA A 72 -11.26 12.94 8.84
C ALA A 72 -11.45 14.35 8.26
N LYS A 73 -10.40 15.20 8.27
CA LYS A 73 -10.42 16.53 7.62
C LYS A 73 -10.66 16.42 6.12
N ALA A 74 -10.21 15.35 5.49
CA ALA A 74 -10.49 15.04 4.09
C ALA A 74 -11.87 14.36 3.87
N GLY A 75 -12.66 14.22 4.95
CA GLY A 75 -13.99 13.60 4.93
C GLY A 75 -13.94 12.07 4.77
N ILE A 76 -12.89 11.43 5.29
CA ILE A 76 -12.75 9.97 5.35
C ILE A 76 -12.90 9.57 6.82
N HIS A 77 -13.99 8.88 7.14
CA HIS A 77 -14.25 8.46 8.52
C HIS A 77 -13.54 7.15 8.84
N PRO A 78 -13.00 6.97 10.06
CA PRO A 78 -12.33 5.73 10.48
C PRO A 78 -13.15 4.46 10.23
N ALA A 79 -14.46 4.53 10.49
CA ALA A 79 -15.37 3.40 10.24
C ALA A 79 -15.45 2.98 8.76
N ASP A 80 -15.22 3.91 7.84
CA ASP A 80 -15.22 3.65 6.39
C ASP A 80 -13.84 3.22 5.86
N ALA A 81 -12.80 3.37 6.68
CA ALA A 81 -11.42 3.11 6.30
C ALA A 81 -10.65 2.29 7.37
N PRO A 82 -11.15 1.10 7.77
CA PRO A 82 -10.51 0.30 8.82
C PRO A 82 -9.23 -0.41 8.37
N LEU A 83 -8.93 -0.44 7.07
CA LEU A 83 -7.74 -1.11 6.56
C LEU A 83 -6.51 -0.20 6.75
N PHE A 84 -5.44 -0.80 7.24
CA PHE A 84 -4.18 -0.14 7.56
C PHE A 84 -3.01 -0.92 6.97
N ILE A 85 -2.09 -0.23 6.31
CA ILE A 85 -0.78 -0.77 5.94
C ILE A 85 0.25 -0.18 6.91
N PRO A 86 0.94 -0.99 7.73
CA PRO A 86 2.03 -0.50 8.56
C PRO A 86 3.19 0.06 7.72
N PRO A 87 3.91 1.09 8.21
CA PRO A 87 5.13 1.58 7.57
C PRO A 87 6.08 0.44 7.21
N TYR A 88 6.69 0.53 6.03
CA TYR A 88 7.60 -0.49 5.48
C TYR A 88 6.97 -1.86 5.26
N GLU A 89 5.63 -2.01 5.40
CA GLU A 89 4.92 -3.30 5.38
C GLU A 89 5.49 -4.29 6.44
N TRP A 90 6.17 -3.73 7.46
CA TRP A 90 6.95 -4.43 8.46
C TRP A 90 6.38 -4.22 9.86
N TYR A 91 5.97 -5.31 10.49
CA TYR A 91 5.32 -5.30 11.80
C TYR A 91 5.43 -6.68 12.45
N ASN A 92 5.27 -6.74 13.78
CA ASN A 92 5.23 -7.96 14.58
C ASN A 92 3.83 -8.17 15.20
N GLU A 93 3.71 -9.24 16.00
CA GLU A 93 2.44 -9.58 16.66
C GLU A 93 1.98 -8.50 17.64
N GLU A 94 2.90 -7.84 18.32
CA GLU A 94 2.58 -6.77 19.28
C GLU A 94 1.94 -5.57 18.55
N ILE A 95 2.55 -5.12 17.46
CA ILE A 95 1.99 -4.05 16.60
C ILE A 95 0.64 -4.46 16.01
N ALA A 96 0.51 -5.71 15.58
CA ALA A 96 -0.76 -6.23 15.07
C ALA A 96 -1.85 -6.21 16.15
N GLY A 97 -1.52 -6.61 17.38
CA GLY A 97 -2.43 -6.55 18.52
C GLY A 97 -2.85 -5.13 18.88
N TRP A 98 -1.94 -4.15 18.82
CA TRP A 98 -2.28 -2.74 19.06
C TRP A 98 -3.21 -2.19 17.97
N ALA A 99 -2.92 -2.49 16.71
CA ALA A 99 -3.77 -2.09 15.59
C ALA A 99 -5.19 -2.69 15.73
N GLN A 100 -5.28 -4.00 16.04
CA GLN A 100 -6.55 -4.67 16.27
C GLN A 100 -7.32 -4.05 17.44
N GLY A 101 -6.63 -3.71 18.54
CA GLY A 101 -7.22 -3.02 19.70
C GLY A 101 -7.78 -1.63 19.37
N MET A 102 -7.34 -1.01 18.29
CA MET A 102 -7.88 0.25 17.74
C MET A 102 -8.98 0.01 16.67
N GLY A 103 -9.38 -1.23 16.42
CA GLY A 103 -10.37 -1.58 15.40
C GLY A 103 -9.81 -1.59 13.98
N LEU A 104 -8.48 -1.54 13.82
CA LEU A 104 -7.83 -1.57 12.51
C LEU A 104 -7.60 -3.00 12.05
N LYS A 105 -7.56 -3.17 10.75
CA LYS A 105 -7.27 -4.43 10.07
C LYS A 105 -6.06 -4.25 9.17
N ILE A 106 -4.97 -4.91 9.55
CA ILE A 106 -3.74 -4.84 8.76
C ILE A 106 -3.93 -5.60 7.46
N VAL A 107 -3.58 -4.96 6.36
CA VAL A 107 -3.44 -5.56 5.04
C VAL A 107 -2.00 -5.43 4.58
N ASN A 108 -1.56 -6.37 3.77
CA ASN A 108 -0.21 -6.37 3.21
C ASN A 108 -0.24 -6.96 1.79
N PHE A 109 0.83 -6.76 1.03
CA PHE A 109 0.94 -7.34 -0.30
C PHE A 109 1.14 -8.86 -0.26
N THR A 110 0.78 -9.53 -1.35
CA THR A 110 1.08 -10.95 -1.51
C THR A 110 2.54 -11.11 -1.95
N PRO A 111 3.36 -11.86 -1.17
CA PRO A 111 4.76 -12.10 -1.53
C PRO A 111 4.93 -12.85 -2.86
N GLY A 112 6.15 -12.78 -3.43
CA GLY A 112 6.53 -13.55 -4.62
C GLY A 112 6.48 -12.76 -5.93
N THR A 113 5.54 -11.82 -6.10
CA THR A 113 5.43 -11.01 -7.32
C THR A 113 6.52 -9.95 -7.45
N GLY A 114 7.09 -9.49 -6.32
CA GLY A 114 8.08 -8.42 -6.29
C GLY A 114 7.53 -7.05 -6.71
N SER A 115 6.20 -6.87 -6.75
CA SER A 115 5.57 -5.60 -7.13
C SER A 115 6.01 -4.45 -6.23
N ASN A 116 6.19 -4.73 -4.94
CA ASN A 116 6.66 -3.78 -3.93
C ASN A 116 8.12 -3.35 -4.08
N ALA A 117 8.93 -4.02 -4.92
CA ALA A 117 10.33 -3.63 -5.14
C ALA A 117 10.51 -2.34 -5.97
N ASP A 118 9.42 -1.72 -6.36
CA ASP A 118 9.40 -0.49 -7.15
C ASP A 118 9.85 0.76 -6.37
N TYR A 119 10.13 0.64 -5.05
CA TYR A 119 10.80 1.70 -4.27
C TYR A 119 12.32 1.71 -4.47
N THR A 120 12.93 0.59 -4.90
CA THR A 120 14.38 0.44 -4.97
C THR A 120 15.02 1.35 -6.03
N THR A 121 16.22 1.88 -5.74
CA THR A 121 17.00 2.75 -6.62
C THR A 121 18.15 2.00 -7.29
N PRO A 122 18.71 2.48 -8.43
CA PRO A 122 19.73 1.76 -9.19
C PRO A 122 21.02 1.43 -8.42
N ASP A 123 21.33 2.17 -7.36
CA ASP A 123 22.48 1.94 -6.48
C ASP A 123 22.26 0.84 -5.43
N MET A 124 21.03 0.41 -5.22
CA MET A 124 20.70 -0.64 -4.26
C MET A 124 21.02 -2.03 -4.83
N LYS A 125 21.60 -2.91 -4.00
CA LYS A 125 21.91 -4.30 -4.37
C LYS A 125 20.68 -5.12 -4.80
N ASN A 126 19.53 -4.78 -4.25
CA ASN A 126 18.24 -5.43 -4.52
C ASN A 126 17.41 -4.68 -5.58
N TYR A 127 18.02 -3.77 -6.32
CA TYR A 127 17.32 -3.02 -7.37
C TYR A 127 16.59 -3.94 -8.36
N ARG A 128 15.37 -3.55 -8.68
CA ARG A 128 14.56 -4.17 -9.72
C ARG A 128 14.03 -3.09 -10.66
N SER A 129 14.36 -3.20 -11.95
CA SER A 129 13.78 -2.29 -12.93
C SER A 129 12.27 -2.52 -13.06
N SER A 130 11.54 -1.52 -13.53
CA SER A 130 10.10 -1.67 -13.80
C SER A 130 9.80 -2.76 -14.84
N LYS A 131 10.75 -3.05 -15.72
CA LYS A 131 10.66 -4.18 -16.66
C LYS A 131 10.77 -5.51 -15.93
N ASP A 132 11.72 -5.62 -15.00
CA ASP A 132 11.93 -6.87 -14.25
C ASP A 132 10.75 -7.16 -13.32
N ILE A 133 10.23 -6.13 -12.65
CA ILE A 133 9.02 -6.24 -11.82
C ILE A 133 7.84 -6.72 -12.67
N PHE A 134 7.61 -6.09 -13.82
CA PHE A 134 6.54 -6.50 -14.74
C PHE A 134 6.69 -7.96 -15.15
N ASN A 135 7.89 -8.36 -15.58
CA ASN A 135 8.17 -9.72 -16.02
C ASN A 135 8.02 -10.75 -14.89
N GLN A 136 8.43 -10.38 -13.66
CA GLN A 136 8.25 -11.24 -12.50
C GLN A 136 6.78 -11.46 -12.15
N ILE A 137 5.96 -10.41 -12.20
CA ILE A 137 4.50 -10.54 -12.00
C ILE A 137 3.90 -11.51 -13.03
N ILE A 138 4.27 -11.36 -14.32
CA ILE A 138 3.77 -12.25 -15.36
C ILE A 138 4.28 -13.69 -15.18
N LYS A 139 5.54 -13.86 -14.76
CA LYS A 139 6.10 -15.19 -14.48
C LYS A 139 5.35 -15.90 -13.34
N VAL A 140 5.04 -15.20 -12.27
CA VAL A 140 4.24 -15.76 -11.16
C VAL A 140 2.83 -16.09 -11.65
N GLU A 141 2.23 -15.22 -12.45
CA GLU A 141 0.91 -15.44 -13.01
C GLU A 141 0.86 -16.70 -13.90
N GLU A 142 1.89 -16.92 -14.71
CA GLU A 142 1.99 -18.10 -15.59
C GLU A 142 2.24 -19.41 -14.82
N ALA A 143 2.91 -19.34 -13.66
CA ALA A 143 3.22 -20.52 -12.85
C ALA A 143 2.07 -20.90 -11.91
N ASP A 144 1.55 -19.93 -11.16
CA ASP A 144 0.68 -20.17 -10.02
C ASP A 144 -0.66 -19.41 -10.11
N GLY A 145 -0.79 -18.48 -11.07
CA GLY A 145 -1.91 -17.54 -11.15
C GLY A 145 -1.79 -16.40 -10.13
N LEU A 146 -2.68 -15.41 -10.28
CA LEU A 146 -2.72 -14.23 -9.38
C LEU A 146 -4.07 -14.06 -8.66
N ASN A 147 -4.90 -15.10 -8.60
CA ASN A 147 -6.17 -15.00 -7.89
C ASN A 147 -5.95 -14.69 -6.40
N GLY A 148 -6.62 -13.65 -5.90
CA GLY A 148 -6.50 -13.20 -4.52
C GLY A 148 -5.20 -12.43 -4.20
N HIS A 149 -4.34 -12.16 -5.18
CA HIS A 149 -3.10 -11.41 -4.95
C HIS A 149 -3.37 -9.91 -4.75
N LEU A 150 -2.68 -9.35 -3.76
CA LEU A 150 -2.56 -7.91 -3.54
C LEU A 150 -1.20 -7.43 -4.08
N LEU A 151 -1.23 -6.59 -5.10
CA LEU A 151 -0.04 -6.02 -5.72
C LEU A 151 0.20 -4.62 -5.14
N LEU A 152 1.23 -4.46 -4.32
CA LEU A 152 1.66 -3.16 -3.80
C LEU A 152 2.51 -2.42 -4.83
N VAL A 153 2.25 -1.13 -5.00
CA VAL A 153 3.01 -0.22 -5.87
C VAL A 153 3.11 1.14 -5.19
N HIS A 154 4.30 1.74 -5.17
CA HIS A 154 4.54 3.04 -4.56
C HIS A 154 4.33 4.17 -5.56
N LEU A 155 3.64 5.24 -5.13
CA LEU A 155 3.52 6.49 -5.88
C LEU A 155 4.68 7.45 -5.59
N GLY A 156 5.06 7.57 -4.31
CA GLY A 156 6.16 8.41 -3.84
C GLY A 156 7.46 7.62 -3.75
N THR A 157 8.17 7.47 -4.86
CA THR A 157 9.48 6.80 -4.87
C THR A 157 10.62 7.82 -4.94
N HIS A 158 11.83 7.42 -4.47
CA HIS A 158 13.01 8.28 -4.48
C HIS A 158 13.25 8.92 -5.85
N PRO A 159 13.73 10.18 -5.93
CA PRO A 159 14.00 10.86 -7.21
C PRO A 159 14.95 10.09 -8.13
N ASP A 160 15.97 9.42 -7.58
CA ASP A 160 16.96 8.64 -8.34
C ASP A 160 16.34 7.41 -9.03
N ARG A 161 15.17 6.95 -8.57
CA ARG A 161 14.39 5.99 -9.33
C ARG A 161 13.62 6.71 -10.44
N THR A 162 14.24 6.90 -11.58
CA THR A 162 13.62 7.51 -12.77
C THR A 162 12.67 6.55 -13.50
N ASP A 163 12.91 5.25 -13.39
CA ASP A 163 12.06 4.18 -13.96
C ASP A 163 10.88 3.87 -13.02
N LYS A 164 9.82 4.68 -13.11
CA LYS A 164 8.63 4.57 -12.24
C LYS A 164 7.71 3.45 -12.69
N PHE A 165 7.48 2.45 -11.82
CA PHE A 165 6.66 1.28 -12.15
C PHE A 165 5.19 1.62 -12.44
N TYR A 166 4.64 2.63 -11.81
CA TYR A 166 3.26 3.06 -12.07
C TYR A 166 3.02 3.44 -13.55
N ASN A 167 4.05 3.81 -14.32
CA ASN A 167 3.93 4.03 -15.75
C ASN A 167 3.65 2.75 -16.56
N ARG A 168 3.84 1.57 -15.95
CA ARG A 168 3.55 0.26 -16.56
C ARG A 168 2.21 -0.31 -16.13
N LEU A 169 1.51 0.31 -15.18
CA LEU A 169 0.24 -0.20 -14.66
C LEU A 169 -0.84 -0.32 -15.75
N ASP A 170 -0.92 0.62 -16.68
CA ASP A 170 -1.87 0.52 -17.80
C ASP A 170 -1.65 -0.76 -18.60
N LYS A 171 -0.41 -1.04 -18.95
CA LYS A 171 -0.04 -2.27 -19.68
C LYS A 171 -0.32 -3.52 -18.84
N LEU A 172 0.05 -3.53 -17.56
CA LEU A 172 -0.15 -4.65 -16.66
C LEU A 172 -1.64 -4.98 -16.52
N ILE A 173 -2.46 -3.99 -16.22
CA ILE A 173 -3.91 -4.16 -16.08
C ILE A 173 -4.53 -4.72 -17.36
N LYS A 174 -4.19 -4.17 -18.52
CA LYS A 174 -4.69 -4.66 -19.81
C LYS A 174 -4.25 -6.10 -20.09
N THR A 175 -3.01 -6.44 -19.75
CA THR A 175 -2.48 -7.80 -19.91
C THR A 175 -3.25 -8.79 -19.03
N LEU A 176 -3.42 -8.48 -17.76
CA LEU A 176 -4.15 -9.36 -16.83
C LEU A 176 -5.62 -9.49 -17.20
N LYS A 177 -6.29 -8.39 -17.60
CA LYS A 177 -7.68 -8.46 -18.10
C LYS A 177 -7.82 -9.37 -19.33
N LYS A 178 -6.88 -9.31 -20.27
CA LYS A 178 -6.86 -10.22 -21.44
C LYS A 178 -6.67 -11.69 -21.07
N ARG A 179 -6.05 -11.95 -19.91
CA ARG A 179 -5.86 -13.30 -19.35
C ARG A 179 -7.04 -13.75 -18.48
N GLY A 180 -8.11 -12.94 -18.41
CA GLY A 180 -9.36 -13.29 -17.71
C GLY A 180 -9.46 -12.78 -16.27
N TYR A 181 -8.48 -12.00 -15.78
CA TYR A 181 -8.54 -11.44 -14.42
C TYR A 181 -9.52 -10.28 -14.32
N THR A 182 -10.23 -10.25 -13.20
CA THR A 182 -11.03 -9.11 -12.74
C THR A 182 -10.34 -8.45 -11.56
N PHE A 183 -10.25 -7.12 -11.59
CA PHE A 183 -9.75 -6.35 -10.46
C PHE A 183 -10.90 -6.05 -9.51
N VAL A 184 -10.83 -6.58 -8.31
CA VAL A 184 -11.86 -6.44 -7.28
C VAL A 184 -11.43 -5.32 -6.31
N PRO A 185 -12.35 -4.41 -5.91
CA PRO A 185 -12.06 -3.45 -4.86
C PRO A 185 -11.58 -4.13 -3.59
N LEU A 186 -10.57 -3.54 -2.92
CA LEU A 186 -9.95 -4.17 -1.75
C LEU A 186 -10.97 -4.44 -0.62
N ARG A 187 -11.94 -3.57 -0.43
CA ARG A 187 -13.04 -3.78 0.55
C ARG A 187 -13.79 -5.06 0.28
N ASP A 188 -14.15 -5.30 -0.97
CA ASP A 188 -14.91 -6.49 -1.38
C ASP A 188 -14.07 -7.77 -1.25
N ALA A 189 -12.76 -7.66 -1.55
CA ALA A 189 -11.81 -8.77 -1.43
C ALA A 189 -11.53 -9.17 0.02
N THR A 190 -11.65 -8.23 0.96
CA THR A 190 -11.35 -8.43 2.39
C THR A 190 -12.62 -8.59 3.25
N GLY A 191 -13.80 -8.50 2.64
CA GLY A 191 -15.08 -8.66 3.33
C GLY A 191 -15.44 -7.49 4.26
N TYR A 192 -15.06 -6.25 3.91
CA TYR A 192 -15.33 -5.04 4.71
C TYR A 192 -16.05 -3.97 3.92
#